data_8b1b4c1fe3490a02ece0d0571e6ef9b3
#
_entry.id   8b1b4c1fe3490a02ece0d0571e6ef9b3
#
_cell.length_a   1.000
_cell.length_b   1.000
_cell.length_c   1.000
_cell.angle_alpha   90.00
_cell.angle_beta   90.00
_cell.angle_gamma   90.00
#
_symmetry.space_group_name_H-M   'P 1'
#
loop_
_entity.id
_entity.type
_entity.pdbx_description
1 polymer ?
#
loop_
_entity_poly.entity_id
_entity_poly.type
_entity_poly.pdbx_seq_one_letter_code
_entity_poly.pdbx_strand_id
1 'polypeptide(L)'
;MLFSLLAGGAVSADQKDARLHDLFSRLLIAPGPAEAQVIEGAIWHIWVQSDDGAVRALMEDGVAAMSRRDYRRALSRFDQMVAIAPDFAEGWNKRATVHYLMGNYSASLGDIVRTLELEPRHFGALSGRGLVYVALEDEQRALEAFEQALAIHPNLVSAAVNAEALRKSLREKQI
;
A
#
# COMPACT_ATOMS: atom_id res chain seq x y z
N MET A 1 32.33 -29.73 19.36
CA MET A 1 32.05 -28.78 18.27
C MET A 1 30.65 -28.21 18.47
N LEU A 2 30.56 -27.03 19.06
CA LEU A 2 29.27 -26.33 19.20
C LEU A 2 29.01 -25.59 17.89
N PHE A 3 27.96 -25.99 17.14
CA PHE A 3 27.39 -25.19 16.05
C PHE A 3 26.56 -24.07 16.68
N SER A 4 27.12 -22.86 16.69
CA SER A 4 26.35 -21.64 16.99
C SER A 4 25.42 -21.38 15.82
N LEU A 5 24.12 -21.68 15.98
CA LEU A 5 23.08 -21.15 15.11
C LEU A 5 23.09 -19.63 15.31
N LEU A 6 23.64 -18.91 14.35
CA LEU A 6 23.31 -17.49 14.16
C LEU A 6 21.82 -17.41 13.86
N ALA A 7 21.04 -17.07 14.87
CA ALA A 7 19.68 -16.61 14.66
C ALA A 7 19.80 -15.33 13.81
N GLY A 8 19.52 -15.46 12.50
CA GLY A 8 19.28 -14.33 11.66
C GLY A 8 18.15 -13.53 12.30
N GLY A 9 18.46 -12.34 12.79
CA GLY A 9 17.44 -11.43 13.31
C GLY A 9 16.40 -11.25 12.22
N ALA A 10 15.16 -11.62 12.51
CA ALA A 10 14.06 -11.32 11.62
C ALA A 10 14.09 -9.82 11.37
N VAL A 11 14.24 -9.43 10.10
CA VAL A 11 14.05 -8.05 9.68
C VAL A 11 12.65 -7.67 10.15
N SER A 12 12.56 -6.79 11.13
CA SER A 12 11.27 -6.33 11.64
C SER A 12 10.63 -5.53 10.52
N ALA A 13 9.65 -6.10 9.86
CA ALA A 13 8.84 -5.38 8.91
C ALA A 13 8.04 -4.34 9.71
N ASP A 14 8.15 -3.08 9.34
CA ASP A 14 7.68 -1.97 10.16
C ASP A 14 6.17 -1.85 10.29
N GLN A 15 5.38 -2.65 9.57
CA GLN A 15 3.95 -2.80 9.84
C GLN A 15 3.63 -3.36 11.24
N LYS A 16 4.63 -3.89 11.97
CA LYS A 16 4.51 -4.37 13.37
C LYS A 16 4.94 -3.32 14.39
N ASP A 17 5.31 -2.13 13.96
CA ASP A 17 5.73 -1.05 14.87
C ASP A 17 4.58 -0.67 15.81
N ALA A 18 4.87 -0.67 17.11
CA ALA A 18 3.88 -0.40 18.15
C ALA A 18 3.25 1.00 18.03
N ARG A 19 3.96 1.96 17.44
CA ARG A 19 3.47 3.33 17.19
C ARG A 19 2.28 3.36 16.24
N LEU A 20 2.17 2.40 15.34
CA LEU A 20 1.06 2.32 14.37
C LEU A 20 -0.30 2.20 15.06
N HIS A 21 -0.39 1.54 16.22
CA HIS A 21 -1.67 1.42 16.94
C HIS A 21 -2.23 2.79 17.35
N ASP A 22 -1.40 3.66 17.94
CA ASP A 22 -1.80 5.01 18.31
C ASP A 22 -2.09 5.87 17.06
N LEU A 23 -1.22 5.82 16.07
CA LEU A 23 -1.39 6.59 14.83
C LEU A 23 -2.69 6.24 14.11
N PHE A 24 -3.06 4.97 13.98
CA PHE A 24 -4.35 4.58 13.39
C PHE A 24 -5.55 5.01 14.22
N SER A 25 -5.46 4.94 15.55
CA SER A 25 -6.51 5.42 16.43
C SER A 25 -6.76 6.92 16.26
N ARG A 26 -5.70 7.71 16.14
CA ARG A 26 -5.76 9.15 15.88
C ARG A 26 -6.21 9.46 14.45
N LEU A 27 -5.75 8.69 13.46
CA LEU A 27 -6.16 8.86 12.06
C LEU A 27 -7.67 8.72 11.90
N LEU A 28 -8.26 7.74 12.59
CA LEU A 28 -9.69 7.45 12.52
C LEU A 28 -10.56 8.62 13.02
N ILE A 29 -10.09 9.35 14.04
CA ILE A 29 -10.83 10.46 14.66
C ILE A 29 -10.29 11.84 14.29
N ALA A 30 -9.36 11.92 13.35
CA ALA A 30 -8.78 13.19 12.92
C ALA A 30 -9.88 14.15 12.45
N PRO A 31 -9.94 15.39 12.98
CA PRO A 31 -11.06 16.32 12.75
C PRO A 31 -11.12 16.87 11.33
N GLY A 32 -10.09 16.67 10.54
CA GLY A 32 -10.07 17.11 9.16
C GLY A 32 -8.80 16.70 8.40
N PRO A 33 -8.77 16.98 7.08
CA PRO A 33 -7.71 16.52 6.19
C PRO A 33 -6.30 16.98 6.58
N ALA A 34 -6.13 18.18 7.13
CA ALA A 34 -4.81 18.71 7.47
C ALA A 34 -4.15 17.92 8.60
N GLU A 35 -4.88 17.61 9.67
CA GLU A 35 -4.34 16.80 10.77
C GLU A 35 -4.18 15.34 10.33
N ALA A 36 -5.15 14.81 9.59
CA ALA A 36 -5.06 13.47 9.03
C ALA A 36 -3.81 13.28 8.16
N GLN A 37 -3.44 14.27 7.34
CA GLN A 37 -2.25 14.23 6.48
C GLN A 37 -0.95 14.14 7.29
N VAL A 38 -0.87 14.81 8.42
CA VAL A 38 0.31 14.72 9.31
C VAL A 38 0.43 13.31 9.88
N ILE A 39 -0.67 12.73 10.33
CA ILE A 39 -0.71 11.36 10.89
C ILE A 39 -0.42 10.34 9.78
N GLU A 40 -1.04 10.51 8.61
CA GLU A 40 -0.79 9.70 7.41
C GLU A 40 0.70 9.67 7.06
N GLY A 41 1.35 10.85 7.04
CA GLY A 41 2.78 10.97 6.79
C GLY A 41 3.63 10.19 7.80
N ALA A 42 3.25 10.19 9.08
CA ALA A 42 3.94 9.41 10.11
C ALA A 42 3.77 7.90 9.89
N ILE A 43 2.58 7.44 9.48
CA ILE A 43 2.31 6.04 9.15
C ILE A 43 3.16 5.62 7.93
N TRP A 44 3.14 6.40 6.85
CA TRP A 44 3.96 6.14 5.67
C TRP A 44 5.44 6.09 6.00
N HIS A 45 5.93 7.01 6.85
CA HIS A 45 7.31 7.01 7.28
C HIS A 45 7.70 5.70 7.97
N ILE A 46 6.84 5.14 8.82
CA ILE A 46 7.07 3.84 9.46
C ILE A 46 7.04 2.71 8.42
N TRP A 47 6.06 2.67 7.54
CA TRP A 47 5.88 1.58 6.57
C TRP A 47 7.02 1.45 5.56
N VAL A 48 7.71 2.55 5.22
CA VAL A 48 8.83 2.52 4.25
C VAL A 48 10.17 2.22 4.91
N GLN A 49 10.26 2.20 6.25
CA GLN A 49 11.49 1.92 6.96
C GLN A 49 11.82 0.43 6.93
N SER A 50 13.10 0.13 6.89
CA SER A 50 13.65 -1.21 7.11
C SER A 50 15.03 -1.09 7.72
N ASP A 51 15.35 -1.95 8.67
CA ASP A 51 16.71 -2.03 9.26
C ASP A 51 17.68 -2.71 8.28
N ASP A 52 17.17 -3.45 7.29
CA ASP A 52 18.01 -4.06 6.25
C ASP A 52 18.47 -3.03 5.21
N GLY A 53 19.77 -2.86 5.09
CA GLY A 53 20.39 -1.93 4.13
C GLY A 53 20.10 -2.30 2.67
N ALA A 54 19.97 -3.59 2.34
CA ALA A 54 19.67 -4.02 0.99
C ALA A 54 18.19 -3.69 0.63
N VAL A 55 17.26 -3.87 1.56
CA VAL A 55 15.85 -3.50 1.38
C VAL A 55 15.73 -1.99 1.18
N ARG A 56 16.42 -1.17 2.00
CA ARG A 56 16.43 0.29 1.82
C ARG A 56 16.97 0.72 0.46
N ALA A 57 18.10 0.17 0.03
CA ALA A 57 18.69 0.50 -1.27
C ALA A 57 17.77 0.12 -2.44
N LEU A 58 17.09 -1.03 -2.37
CA LEU A 58 16.11 -1.46 -3.37
C LEU A 58 14.87 -0.57 -3.39
N MET A 59 14.38 -0.12 -2.22
CA MET A 59 13.28 0.82 -2.11
C MET A 59 13.63 2.15 -2.77
N GLU A 60 14.78 2.74 -2.43
CA GLU A 60 15.24 4.02 -2.97
C GLU A 60 15.40 3.96 -4.50
N ASP A 61 16.08 2.92 -5.02
CA ASP A 61 16.30 2.75 -6.47
C ASP A 61 14.98 2.48 -7.22
N GLY A 62 14.09 1.66 -6.63
CA GLY A 62 12.77 1.38 -7.20
C GLY A 62 11.89 2.63 -7.27
N VAL A 63 11.81 3.42 -6.20
CA VAL A 63 11.05 4.68 -6.17
C VAL A 63 11.65 5.71 -7.13
N ALA A 64 12.99 5.82 -7.18
CA ALA A 64 13.65 6.69 -8.15
C ALA A 64 13.38 6.27 -9.61
N ALA A 65 13.29 4.98 -9.89
CA ALA A 65 12.91 4.48 -11.21
C ALA A 65 11.44 4.80 -11.54
N MET A 66 10.52 4.63 -10.57
CA MET A 66 9.11 5.01 -10.74
C MET A 66 8.95 6.50 -11.08
N SER A 67 9.66 7.39 -10.39
CA SER A 67 9.58 8.84 -10.62
C SER A 67 10.04 9.23 -12.03
N ARG A 68 10.94 8.44 -12.63
CA ARG A 68 11.41 8.60 -14.02
C ARG A 68 10.55 7.86 -15.04
N ARG A 69 9.48 7.18 -14.59
CA ARG A 69 8.63 6.29 -15.39
C ARG A 69 9.38 5.09 -16.00
N ASP A 70 10.53 4.74 -15.44
CA ASP A 70 11.23 3.49 -15.77
C ASP A 70 10.63 2.32 -15.00
N TYR A 71 9.42 1.95 -15.41
CA TYR A 71 8.64 0.91 -14.71
C TYR A 71 9.29 -0.47 -14.78
N ARG A 72 10.07 -0.78 -15.84
CA ARG A 72 10.79 -2.05 -15.93
C ARG A 72 11.86 -2.14 -14.85
N ARG A 73 12.63 -1.08 -14.67
CA ARG A 73 13.64 -1.01 -13.61
C ARG A 73 12.99 -1.04 -12.23
N ALA A 74 11.93 -0.26 -12.02
CA ALA A 74 11.20 -0.25 -10.77
C ALA A 74 10.69 -1.66 -10.40
N LEU A 75 10.07 -2.36 -11.34
CA LEU A 75 9.58 -3.71 -11.16
C LEU A 75 10.72 -4.66 -10.76
N SER A 76 11.86 -4.63 -11.49
CA SER A 76 13.02 -5.45 -11.16
C SER A 76 13.56 -5.20 -9.74
N ARG A 77 13.51 -3.95 -9.23
CA ARG A 77 13.93 -3.63 -7.86
C ARG A 77 12.96 -4.16 -6.82
N PHE A 78 11.67 -3.99 -7.05
CA PHE A 78 10.66 -4.51 -6.13
C PHE A 78 10.54 -6.03 -6.19
N ASP A 79 10.81 -6.69 -7.33
CA ASP A 79 10.93 -8.15 -7.40
C ASP A 79 12.05 -8.67 -6.49
N GLN A 80 13.22 -8.03 -6.54
CA GLN A 80 14.33 -8.36 -5.66
C GLN A 80 13.96 -8.11 -4.19
N MET A 81 13.28 -7.00 -3.89
CA MET A 81 12.86 -6.65 -2.54
C MET A 81 11.92 -7.69 -1.95
N VAL A 82 10.84 -8.07 -2.64
CA VAL A 82 9.89 -9.06 -2.13
C VAL A 82 10.50 -10.47 -2.03
N ALA A 83 11.55 -10.74 -2.80
CA ALA A 83 12.29 -12.00 -2.71
C ALA A 83 13.16 -12.08 -1.44
N ILE A 84 13.82 -10.98 -1.04
CA ILE A 84 14.68 -10.94 0.16
C ILE A 84 13.91 -10.61 1.45
N ALA A 85 12.77 -9.89 1.34
CA ALA A 85 11.93 -9.48 2.46
C ALA A 85 10.45 -9.77 2.17
N PRO A 86 10.03 -11.05 2.13
CA PRO A 86 8.67 -11.43 1.74
C PRO A 86 7.59 -11.07 2.77
N ASP A 87 7.97 -10.65 3.95
CA ASP A 87 7.11 -10.13 5.02
C ASP A 87 7.10 -8.61 5.12
N PHE A 88 7.75 -7.90 4.20
CA PHE A 88 7.76 -6.44 4.13
C PHE A 88 6.58 -5.95 3.28
N ALA A 89 5.48 -5.53 3.91
CA ALA A 89 4.22 -5.18 3.26
C ALA A 89 4.38 -4.10 2.18
N GLU A 90 5.17 -3.05 2.46
CA GLU A 90 5.35 -1.94 1.54
C GLU A 90 6.10 -2.34 0.25
N GLY A 91 6.95 -3.36 0.31
CA GLY A 91 7.58 -3.93 -0.89
C GLY A 91 6.55 -4.46 -1.89
N TRP A 92 5.57 -5.23 -1.40
CA TRP A 92 4.45 -5.73 -2.20
C TRP A 92 3.57 -4.60 -2.71
N ASN A 93 3.25 -3.61 -1.86
CA ASN A 93 2.46 -2.44 -2.25
C ASN A 93 3.12 -1.61 -3.36
N LYS A 94 4.44 -1.40 -3.29
CA LYS A 94 5.20 -0.71 -4.36
C LYS A 94 5.19 -1.50 -5.65
N ARG A 95 5.38 -2.82 -5.59
CA ARG A 95 5.32 -3.67 -6.78
C ARG A 95 3.92 -3.68 -7.39
N ALA A 96 2.87 -3.76 -6.57
CA ALA A 96 1.49 -3.64 -7.02
C ALA A 96 1.24 -2.33 -7.79
N THR A 97 1.76 -1.22 -7.26
CA THR A 97 1.65 0.10 -7.92
C THR A 97 2.33 0.09 -9.29
N VAL A 98 3.52 -0.51 -9.41
CA VAL A 98 4.21 -0.62 -10.72
C VAL A 98 3.42 -1.49 -11.68
N HIS A 99 2.90 -2.63 -11.23
CA HIS A 99 2.03 -3.47 -12.05
C HIS A 99 0.80 -2.72 -12.56
N TYR A 100 0.13 -1.95 -11.70
CA TYR A 100 -0.99 -1.09 -12.10
C TYR A 100 -0.58 -0.09 -13.19
N LEU A 101 0.53 0.63 -13.01
CA LEU A 101 1.04 1.62 -13.97
C LEU A 101 1.44 0.99 -15.33
N MET A 102 1.76 -0.30 -15.33
CA MET A 102 2.05 -1.07 -16.54
C MET A 102 0.81 -1.74 -17.16
N GLY A 103 -0.38 -1.61 -16.57
CA GLY A 103 -1.60 -2.27 -17.01
C GLY A 103 -1.70 -3.75 -16.62
N ASN A 104 -0.79 -4.26 -15.79
CA ASN A 104 -0.77 -5.64 -15.33
C ASN A 104 -1.70 -5.83 -14.12
N TYR A 105 -3.00 -5.59 -14.32
CA TYR A 105 -3.99 -5.50 -13.23
C TYR A 105 -4.11 -6.77 -12.39
N SER A 106 -4.04 -7.95 -13.00
CA SER A 106 -4.10 -9.22 -12.25
C SER A 106 -2.90 -9.38 -11.30
N ALA A 107 -1.68 -9.04 -11.75
CA ALA A 107 -0.49 -9.08 -10.91
C ALA A 107 -0.57 -8.03 -9.78
N SER A 108 -1.07 -6.82 -10.09
CA SER A 108 -1.31 -5.77 -9.11
C SER A 108 -2.26 -6.25 -8.00
N LEU A 109 -3.40 -6.88 -8.36
CA LEU A 109 -4.33 -7.43 -7.38
C LEU A 109 -3.71 -8.52 -6.51
N GLY A 110 -2.88 -9.39 -7.07
CA GLY A 110 -2.16 -10.42 -6.32
C GLY A 110 -1.24 -9.82 -5.25
N ASP A 111 -0.48 -8.79 -5.62
CA ASP A 111 0.42 -8.09 -4.69
C ASP A 111 -0.34 -7.27 -3.63
N ILE A 112 -1.48 -6.67 -3.99
CA ILE A 112 -2.38 -6.00 -3.04
C ILE A 112 -2.91 -6.99 -2.01
N VAL A 113 -3.33 -8.19 -2.42
CA VAL A 113 -3.77 -9.24 -1.49
C VAL A 113 -2.64 -9.55 -0.50
N ARG A 114 -1.42 -9.73 -1.00
CA ARG A 114 -0.27 -10.01 -0.14
C ARG A 114 0.04 -8.86 0.81
N THR A 115 -0.06 -7.61 0.35
CA THR A 115 0.10 -6.42 1.21
C THR A 115 -0.92 -6.43 2.36
N LEU A 116 -2.19 -6.73 2.05
CA LEU A 116 -3.28 -6.71 3.04
C LEU A 116 -3.27 -7.92 3.99
N GLU A 117 -2.68 -9.05 3.60
CA GLU A 117 -2.38 -10.15 4.51
C GLU A 117 -1.36 -9.75 5.58
N LEU A 118 -0.36 -8.93 5.21
CA LEU A 118 0.70 -8.48 6.08
C LEU A 118 0.29 -7.26 6.94
N GLU A 119 -0.44 -6.31 6.37
CA GLU A 119 -1.00 -5.14 7.05
C GLU A 119 -2.45 -4.91 6.57
N PRO A 120 -3.44 -5.44 7.28
CA PRO A 120 -4.86 -5.29 6.90
C PRO A 120 -5.37 -3.84 6.88
N ARG A 121 -4.67 -2.94 7.57
CA ARG A 121 -5.01 -1.49 7.64
C ARG A 121 -4.30 -0.67 6.55
N HIS A 122 -3.69 -1.31 5.56
CA HIS A 122 -2.93 -0.60 4.53
C HIS A 122 -3.88 0.16 3.58
N PHE A 123 -4.32 1.35 3.99
CA PHE A 123 -5.29 2.17 3.25
C PHE A 123 -4.81 2.52 1.83
N GLY A 124 -3.50 2.64 1.60
CA GLY A 124 -2.93 2.84 0.25
C GLY A 124 -3.14 1.64 -0.66
N ALA A 125 -2.96 0.42 -0.17
CA ALA A 125 -3.23 -0.80 -0.93
C ALA A 125 -4.74 -0.98 -1.20
N LEU A 126 -5.60 -0.68 -0.23
CA LEU A 126 -7.06 -0.68 -0.41
C LEU A 126 -7.49 0.34 -1.48
N SER A 127 -6.96 1.56 -1.43
CA SER A 127 -7.22 2.58 -2.45
C SER A 127 -6.68 2.16 -3.82
N GLY A 128 -5.47 1.56 -3.87
CA GLY A 128 -4.89 0.98 -5.09
C GLY A 128 -5.77 -0.11 -5.70
N ARG A 129 -6.38 -0.97 -4.86
CA ARG A 129 -7.35 -1.98 -5.31
C ARG A 129 -8.57 -1.34 -5.97
N GLY A 130 -9.06 -0.25 -5.39
CA GLY A 130 -10.14 0.54 -6.00
C GLY A 130 -9.76 1.06 -7.38
N LEU A 131 -8.55 1.62 -7.54
CA LEU A 131 -8.06 2.10 -8.84
C LEU A 131 -7.92 0.97 -9.87
N VAL A 132 -7.47 -0.21 -9.46
CA VAL A 132 -7.42 -1.38 -10.37
C VAL A 132 -8.81 -1.77 -10.84
N TYR A 133 -9.81 -1.82 -9.94
CA TYR A 133 -11.18 -2.15 -10.34
C TYR A 133 -11.83 -1.06 -11.20
N VAL A 134 -11.51 0.22 -10.99
CA VAL A 134 -11.91 1.29 -11.94
C VAL A 134 -11.35 1.01 -13.34
N ALA A 135 -10.06 0.65 -13.43
CA ALA A 135 -9.42 0.34 -14.71
C ALA A 135 -9.97 -0.95 -15.38
N LEU A 136 -10.56 -1.84 -14.59
CA LEU A 136 -11.27 -3.04 -15.06
C LEU A 136 -12.77 -2.80 -15.28
N GLU A 137 -13.25 -1.55 -15.16
CA GLU A 137 -14.65 -1.16 -15.30
C GLU A 137 -15.60 -1.85 -14.30
N ASP A 138 -15.08 -2.35 -13.18
CA ASP A 138 -15.85 -2.97 -12.11
C ASP A 138 -16.16 -1.95 -11.01
N GLU A 139 -17.16 -1.11 -11.27
CA GLU A 139 -17.50 0.01 -10.38
C GLU A 139 -17.94 -0.44 -8.99
N GLN A 140 -18.61 -1.60 -8.90
CA GLN A 140 -19.08 -2.10 -7.60
C GLN A 140 -17.90 -2.50 -6.70
N ARG A 141 -16.97 -3.30 -7.21
CA ARG A 141 -15.76 -3.69 -6.45
C ARG A 141 -14.83 -2.51 -6.21
N ALA A 142 -14.79 -1.54 -7.13
CA ALA A 142 -14.02 -0.31 -6.94
C ALA A 142 -14.57 0.50 -5.75
N LEU A 143 -15.90 0.70 -5.69
CA LEU A 143 -16.55 1.41 -4.60
C LEU A 143 -16.28 0.71 -3.25
N GLU A 144 -16.49 -0.60 -3.17
CA GLU A 144 -16.22 -1.39 -1.96
C GLU A 144 -14.78 -1.22 -1.47
N ALA A 145 -13.80 -1.20 -2.38
CA ALA A 145 -12.40 -1.04 -2.03
C ALA A 145 -12.08 0.36 -1.48
N PHE A 146 -12.64 1.41 -2.09
CA PHE A 146 -12.48 2.77 -1.57
C PHE A 146 -13.19 2.96 -0.23
N GLU A 147 -14.37 2.38 -0.03
CA GLU A 147 -15.08 2.42 1.25
C GLU A 147 -14.30 1.72 2.36
N GLN A 148 -13.63 0.60 2.07
CA GLN A 148 -12.73 -0.05 3.01
C GLN A 148 -11.52 0.82 3.35
N ALA A 149 -10.95 1.54 2.39
CA ALA A 149 -9.87 2.50 2.66
C ALA A 149 -10.37 3.64 3.57
N LEU A 150 -11.57 4.17 3.30
CA LEU A 150 -12.19 5.24 4.09
C LEU A 150 -12.60 4.80 5.50
N ALA A 151 -12.92 3.54 5.71
CA ALA A 151 -13.18 2.99 7.04
C ALA A 151 -11.94 3.03 7.96
N ILE A 152 -10.74 3.00 7.37
CA ILE A 152 -9.46 3.11 8.08
C ILE A 152 -8.98 4.55 8.16
N HIS A 153 -9.13 5.29 7.06
CA HIS A 153 -8.68 6.66 6.90
C HIS A 153 -9.83 7.55 6.37
N PRO A 154 -10.75 8.04 7.23
CA PRO A 154 -11.94 8.79 6.81
C PRO A 154 -11.64 10.07 6.01
N ASN A 155 -10.47 10.66 6.21
CA ASN A 155 -10.01 11.87 5.52
C ASN A 155 -9.15 11.59 4.27
N LEU A 156 -9.12 10.37 3.73
CA LEU A 156 -8.39 10.03 2.51
C LEU A 156 -9.09 10.62 1.28
N VAL A 157 -8.71 11.86 0.93
CA VAL A 157 -9.39 12.68 -0.08
C VAL A 157 -9.54 11.96 -1.42
N SER A 158 -8.48 11.30 -1.89
CA SER A 158 -8.51 10.58 -3.17
C SER A 158 -9.54 9.45 -3.18
N ALA A 159 -9.64 8.67 -2.11
CA ALA A 159 -10.63 7.60 -1.99
C ALA A 159 -12.05 8.18 -1.88
N ALA A 160 -12.24 9.27 -1.12
CA ALA A 160 -13.55 9.92 -0.97
C ALA A 160 -14.09 10.43 -2.31
N VAL A 161 -13.26 11.11 -3.10
CA VAL A 161 -13.64 11.62 -4.43
C VAL A 161 -14.03 10.47 -5.37
N ASN A 162 -13.22 9.40 -5.42
CA ASN A 162 -13.52 8.25 -6.28
C ASN A 162 -14.80 7.52 -5.82
N ALA A 163 -14.97 7.31 -4.52
CA ALA A 163 -16.17 6.66 -4.00
C ALA A 163 -17.44 7.43 -4.32
N GLU A 164 -17.42 8.78 -4.18
CA GLU A 164 -18.58 9.61 -4.51
C GLU A 164 -18.91 9.58 -6.01
N ALA A 165 -17.91 9.63 -6.88
CA ALA A 165 -18.11 9.51 -8.32
C ALA A 165 -18.74 8.16 -8.70
N LEU A 166 -18.26 7.06 -8.09
CA LEU A 166 -18.79 5.72 -8.32
C LEU A 166 -20.22 5.56 -7.79
N ARG A 167 -20.53 6.09 -6.60
CA ARG A 167 -21.90 6.08 -6.05
C ARG A 167 -22.88 6.81 -6.98
N LYS A 168 -22.44 7.94 -7.56
CA LYS A 168 -23.25 8.68 -8.54
C LYS A 168 -23.48 7.85 -9.79
N SER A 169 -22.45 7.29 -10.40
CA SER A 169 -22.54 6.45 -11.60
C SER A 169 -23.46 5.25 -11.39
N LEU A 170 -23.28 4.53 -10.28
CA LEU A 170 -24.10 3.35 -9.97
C LEU A 170 -25.58 3.71 -9.77
N ARG A 171 -25.91 4.85 -9.16
CA ARG A 171 -27.29 5.33 -9.04
C ARG A 171 -27.92 5.65 -10.40
N GLU A 172 -27.17 6.30 -11.31
CA GLU A 172 -27.64 6.68 -12.64
C GLU A 172 -27.93 5.44 -13.52
N LYS A 173 -27.23 4.33 -13.31
CA LYS A 173 -27.44 3.06 -14.02
C LYS A 173 -28.65 2.24 -13.53
N GLN A 174 -29.23 2.59 -12.38
CA GLN A 174 -30.39 1.90 -11.80
C GLN A 174 -31.73 2.51 -12.20
N ILE A 175 -31.71 3.63 -12.90
CA ILE A 175 -32.90 4.35 -13.42
C ILE A 175 -33.14 3.97 -14.88
#